data_c9fffc685e7ab49f092ed5223568ffc3
#
_entry.id   c9fffc685e7ab49f092ed5223568ffc3
#
_cell.length_a   1.000
_cell.length_b   1.000
_cell.length_c   1.000
_cell.angle_alpha   90.00
_cell.angle_beta   90.00
_cell.angle_gamma   90.00
#
_symmetry.space_group_name_H-M   'P 1'
#
loop_
_entity.id
_entity.type
_entity.pdbx_description
1 polymer ?
#
loop_
_entity_poly.entity_id
_entity_poly.type
_entity_poly.pdbx_seq_one_letter_code
_entity_poly.pdbx_strand_id
1 'polypeptide(L)'
;MASSNSSPSNGQNGPPLNGTPLIRAEGIWKIFGKNAGKVLGTADLDLSRAELREKTGCVAAVRDVSFDVYPGQVFVVMGLSGSGKSTLVRTLIRLIEPTAGRVEIDGRDVTAANRDQLLQLRRHTSSMVFQHFGLLAHRTVLDNVAFGLEVQGVPKA
;
A
#
# COMPACT_ATOMS: atom_id res chain seq x y z
N MET A 1 36.08 13.68 7.41
CA MET A 1 35.83 13.11 6.07
C MET A 1 34.35 12.89 5.94
N ALA A 2 33.69 13.69 5.14
CA ALA A 2 32.24 13.71 5.01
C ALA A 2 31.82 12.58 4.05
N SER A 3 31.08 11.61 4.55
CA SER A 3 30.41 10.58 3.73
C SER A 3 29.18 11.18 3.09
N SER A 4 29.24 11.39 1.79
CA SER A 4 28.11 11.81 0.96
C SER A 4 27.11 10.66 0.86
N ASN A 5 25.96 10.84 1.50
CA ASN A 5 24.81 9.96 1.40
C ASN A 5 24.16 10.18 0.03
N SER A 6 24.51 9.37 -0.95
CA SER A 6 23.86 9.37 -2.26
C SER A 6 22.52 8.66 -2.15
N SER A 7 21.45 9.42 -2.22
CA SER A 7 20.10 8.89 -2.44
C SER A 7 20.10 7.97 -3.67
N PRO A 8 19.44 6.80 -3.63
CA PRO A 8 19.34 5.93 -4.79
C PRO A 8 18.54 6.67 -5.88
N SER A 9 19.18 6.90 -7.02
CA SER A 9 18.54 7.43 -8.23
C SER A 9 17.49 6.43 -8.69
N ASN A 10 16.23 6.83 -8.59
CA ASN A 10 15.10 6.09 -9.13
C ASN A 10 15.26 6.04 -10.65
N GLY A 11 15.57 4.87 -11.21
CA GLY A 11 15.74 4.64 -12.64
C GLY A 11 14.44 4.84 -13.41
N GLN A 12 14.07 6.07 -13.66
CA GLN A 12 12.95 6.44 -14.52
C GLN A 12 13.41 6.41 -15.98
N ASN A 13 13.34 5.24 -16.62
CA ASN A 13 13.48 5.09 -18.08
C ASN A 13 12.12 5.25 -18.77
N GLY A 14 11.46 6.38 -18.62
CA GLY A 14 10.23 6.74 -19.31
C GLY A 14 10.25 8.21 -19.70
N PRO A 15 9.37 8.64 -20.64
CA PRO A 15 9.23 10.07 -20.96
C PRO A 15 8.90 10.84 -19.68
N PRO A 16 9.28 12.13 -19.58
CA PRO A 16 9.00 12.92 -18.38
C PRO A 16 7.51 12.91 -18.10
N LEU A 17 7.15 12.37 -16.95
CA LEU A 17 5.77 12.28 -16.48
C LEU A 17 5.37 13.69 -16.02
N ASN A 18 4.78 14.48 -16.94
CA ASN A 18 4.28 15.80 -16.64
C ASN A 18 2.88 15.69 -16.06
N GLY A 19 2.68 16.19 -14.85
CA GLY A 19 1.35 16.24 -14.24
C GLY A 19 1.32 15.92 -12.75
N THR A 20 0.13 15.92 -12.19
CA THR A 20 -0.12 15.54 -10.81
C THR A 20 -0.11 14.01 -10.70
N PRO A 21 0.60 13.42 -9.75
CA PRO A 21 0.55 11.98 -9.52
C PRO A 21 -0.88 11.51 -9.24
N LEU A 22 -1.25 10.35 -9.79
CA LEU A 22 -2.49 9.67 -9.45
C LEU A 22 -2.39 9.02 -8.06
N ILE A 23 -1.21 8.45 -7.75
CA ILE A 23 -0.91 7.90 -6.43
C ILE A 23 0.38 8.55 -5.96
N ARG A 24 0.38 9.08 -4.75
CA ARG A 24 1.56 9.55 -4.04
C ARG A 24 1.67 8.82 -2.71
N ALA A 25 2.78 8.16 -2.50
CA ALA A 25 3.14 7.50 -1.25
C ALA A 25 4.36 8.21 -0.66
N GLU A 26 4.27 8.64 0.60
CA GLU A 26 5.33 9.40 1.28
C GLU A 26 5.65 8.74 2.62
N GLY A 27 6.88 8.27 2.78
CA GLY A 27 7.39 7.74 4.04
C GLY A 27 6.56 6.60 4.61
N ILE A 28 6.10 5.66 3.78
CA ILE A 28 5.21 4.59 4.23
C ILE A 28 5.96 3.58 5.08
N TRP A 29 5.49 3.42 6.30
CA TRP A 29 5.92 2.37 7.22
C TRP A 29 4.77 1.43 7.55
N LYS A 30 5.06 0.13 7.57
CA LYS A 30 4.18 -0.86 8.19
C LYS A 30 4.97 -1.80 9.07
N ILE A 31 4.71 -1.70 10.35
CA ILE A 31 5.26 -2.55 11.40
C ILE A 31 4.11 -3.34 12.01
N PHE A 32 4.23 -4.65 12.08
CA PHE A 32 3.30 -5.54 12.78
C PHE A 32 3.83 -5.85 14.17
N GLY A 33 2.95 -5.89 15.16
CA GLY A 33 3.27 -6.19 16.55
C GLY A 33 2.55 -5.25 17.52
N LYS A 34 2.42 -5.67 18.78
CA LYS A 34 1.71 -4.88 19.81
C LYS A 34 2.36 -3.51 20.10
N ASN A 35 3.67 -3.40 19.89
CA ASN A 35 4.44 -2.20 20.17
C ASN A 35 4.92 -1.48 18.90
N ALA A 36 4.27 -1.70 17.75
CA ALA A 36 4.68 -1.17 16.45
C ALA A 36 4.98 0.34 16.47
N GLY A 37 4.11 1.15 17.09
CA GLY A 37 4.30 2.59 17.21
C GLY A 37 5.48 3.02 18.10
N LYS A 38 5.88 2.17 19.05
CA LYS A 38 7.04 2.45 19.93
C LYS A 38 8.38 2.13 19.27
N VAL A 39 8.37 1.23 18.30
CA VAL A 39 9.57 0.83 17.53
C VAL A 39 9.89 1.86 16.46
N LEU A 40 8.86 2.53 15.94
CA LEU A 40 9.02 3.55 14.92
C LEU A 40 9.92 4.70 15.44
N GLY A 41 10.94 5.08 14.67
CA GLY A 41 11.89 6.13 15.02
C GLY A 41 12.96 5.73 16.03
N THR A 42 13.03 4.46 16.43
CA THR A 42 14.11 3.96 17.29
C THR A 42 15.23 3.32 16.48
N ALA A 43 16.43 3.22 17.06
CA ALA A 43 17.58 2.52 16.47
C ALA A 43 17.33 1.01 16.25
N ASP A 44 16.27 0.45 16.83
CA ASP A 44 15.88 -0.94 16.61
C ASP A 44 15.45 -1.22 15.16
N LEU A 45 15.09 -0.20 14.41
CA LEU A 45 14.77 -0.32 12.97
C LEU A 45 16.01 -0.63 12.11
N ASP A 46 17.22 -0.38 12.59
CA ASP A 46 18.47 -0.74 11.91
C ASP A 46 18.80 -2.24 12.04
N LEU A 47 18.15 -2.93 12.97
CA LEU A 47 18.29 -4.36 13.16
C LEU A 47 17.75 -5.15 11.96
N SER A 48 18.30 -6.34 11.76
CA SER A 48 17.71 -7.30 10.83
C SER A 48 16.27 -7.66 11.24
N ARG A 49 15.51 -8.21 10.30
CA ARG A 49 14.11 -8.61 10.56
C ARG A 49 13.99 -9.64 11.70
N ALA A 50 14.98 -10.55 11.80
CA ALA A 50 15.00 -11.58 12.83
C ALA A 50 15.29 -10.96 14.22
N GLU A 51 16.34 -10.16 14.32
CA GLU A 51 16.74 -9.46 15.54
C GLU A 51 15.65 -8.51 16.06
N LEU A 52 15.03 -7.74 15.15
CA LEU A 52 13.92 -6.86 15.50
C LEU A 52 12.74 -7.66 16.10
N ARG A 53 12.41 -8.80 15.48
CA ARG A 53 11.35 -9.67 15.96
C ARG A 53 11.68 -10.28 17.33
N GLU A 54 12.91 -10.75 17.51
CA GLU A 54 13.36 -11.33 18.77
C GLU A 54 13.35 -10.29 19.90
N LYS A 55 13.89 -9.10 19.64
CA LYS A 55 14.02 -8.04 20.63
C LYS A 55 12.68 -7.38 21.01
N THR A 56 11.82 -7.14 20.03
CA THR A 56 10.63 -6.29 20.21
C THR A 56 9.30 -7.02 20.01
N GLY A 57 9.32 -8.23 19.46
CA GLY A 57 8.12 -8.94 19.00
C GLY A 57 7.49 -8.31 17.75
N CYS A 58 8.16 -7.34 17.12
CA CYS A 58 7.65 -6.61 15.96
C CYS A 58 8.31 -7.06 14.66
N VAL A 59 7.60 -6.86 13.54
CA VAL A 59 8.10 -7.14 12.18
C VAL A 59 7.86 -5.92 11.31
N ALA A 60 8.92 -5.26 10.84
CA ALA A 60 8.81 -4.20 9.85
C ALA A 60 8.65 -4.82 8.45
N ALA A 61 7.44 -4.76 7.92
CA ALA A 61 7.10 -5.31 6.61
C ALA A 61 7.30 -4.30 5.48
N VAL A 62 7.10 -3.00 5.76
CA VAL A 62 7.39 -1.88 4.85
C VAL A 62 8.20 -0.87 5.65
N ARG A 63 9.30 -0.40 5.06
CA ARG A 63 10.24 0.52 5.69
C ARG A 63 10.45 1.73 4.80
N ASP A 64 9.97 2.89 5.22
CA ASP A 64 10.22 4.21 4.61
C ASP A 64 10.10 4.23 3.07
N VAL A 65 8.96 3.80 2.55
CA VAL A 65 8.75 3.70 1.11
C VAL A 65 8.05 4.95 0.60
N SER A 66 8.66 5.61 -0.39
CA SER A 66 8.11 6.77 -1.07
C SER A 66 8.18 6.60 -2.58
N PHE A 67 7.09 6.93 -3.29
CA PHE A 67 7.03 6.92 -4.75
C PHE A 67 5.78 7.64 -5.25
N ASP A 68 5.84 8.06 -6.51
CA ASP A 68 4.70 8.60 -7.26
C ASP A 68 4.33 7.66 -8.41
N VAL A 69 3.02 7.53 -8.69
CA VAL A 69 2.49 6.83 -9.87
C VAL A 69 1.58 7.80 -10.63
N TYR A 70 1.81 7.92 -11.92
CA TYR A 70 1.09 8.87 -12.76
C TYR A 70 -0.03 8.19 -13.56
N PRO A 71 -1.04 8.96 -14.04
CA PRO A 71 -2.11 8.41 -14.87
C PRO A 71 -1.58 7.65 -16.08
N GLY A 72 -2.13 6.46 -16.34
CA GLY A 72 -1.71 5.58 -17.44
C GLY A 72 -0.39 4.83 -17.22
N GLN A 73 0.31 5.06 -16.12
CA GLN A 73 1.55 4.38 -15.82
C GLN A 73 1.32 2.96 -15.30
N VAL A 74 2.15 2.00 -15.75
CA VAL A 74 2.30 0.69 -15.12
C VAL A 74 3.46 0.76 -14.14
N PHE A 75 3.17 0.70 -12.85
CA PHE A 75 4.17 0.70 -11.78
C PHE A 75 4.36 -0.70 -11.22
N VAL A 76 5.60 -1.19 -11.23
CA VAL A 76 5.91 -2.58 -10.84
C VAL A 76 6.68 -2.60 -9.52
N VAL A 77 6.16 -3.35 -8.54
CA VAL A 77 6.83 -3.61 -7.26
C VAL A 77 7.40 -5.03 -7.27
N MET A 78 8.72 -5.15 -7.29
CA MET A 78 9.44 -6.43 -7.33
C MET A 78 10.16 -6.72 -6.02
N GLY A 79 10.47 -7.99 -5.80
CA GLY A 79 11.22 -8.47 -4.65
C GLY A 79 10.90 -9.92 -4.30
N LEU A 80 11.68 -10.53 -3.43
CA LEU A 80 11.53 -11.92 -3.00
C LEU A 80 10.20 -12.17 -2.28
N SER A 81 9.82 -13.45 -2.15
CA SER A 81 8.67 -13.83 -1.31
C SER A 81 8.86 -13.31 0.12
N GLY A 82 7.79 -12.80 0.72
CA GLY A 82 7.86 -12.24 2.08
C GLY A 82 8.52 -10.86 2.21
N SER A 83 8.95 -10.20 1.12
CA SER A 83 9.58 -8.86 1.17
C SER A 83 8.62 -7.70 1.48
N GLY A 84 7.33 -7.95 1.65
CA GLY A 84 6.36 -6.91 2.01
C GLY A 84 5.55 -6.33 0.85
N LYS A 85 5.74 -6.77 -0.41
CA LYS A 85 5.03 -6.25 -1.60
C LYS A 85 3.52 -6.21 -1.44
N SER A 86 2.91 -7.34 -1.08
CA SER A 86 1.46 -7.42 -0.88
C SER A 86 0.99 -6.58 0.31
N THR A 87 1.85 -6.40 1.31
CA THR A 87 1.57 -5.50 2.44
C THR A 87 1.56 -4.06 1.97
N LEU A 88 2.56 -3.64 1.20
CA LEU A 88 2.62 -2.29 0.63
C LEU A 88 1.36 -1.98 -0.19
N VAL A 89 1.03 -2.83 -1.18
CA VAL A 89 -0.14 -2.62 -2.05
C VAL A 89 -1.44 -2.51 -1.24
N ARG A 90 -1.63 -3.37 -0.22
CA ARG A 90 -2.80 -3.29 0.67
C ARG A 90 -2.80 -2.05 1.57
N THR A 91 -1.62 -1.52 1.89
CA THR A 91 -1.50 -0.29 2.68
C THR A 91 -1.90 0.93 1.85
N LEU A 92 -1.60 0.97 0.55
CA LEU A 92 -1.98 2.09 -0.34
C LEU A 92 -3.49 2.37 -0.33
N ILE A 93 -4.32 1.33 -0.32
CA ILE A 93 -5.80 1.47 -0.27
C ILE A 93 -6.33 1.28 1.15
N ARG A 94 -5.43 1.30 2.15
CA ARG A 94 -5.73 1.20 3.57
C ARG A 94 -6.58 -0.02 3.97
N LEU A 95 -6.39 -1.15 3.25
CA LEU A 95 -6.84 -2.47 3.72
C LEU A 95 -5.98 -2.95 4.90
N ILE A 96 -4.75 -2.48 4.95
CA ILE A 96 -3.85 -2.59 6.10
C ILE A 96 -3.49 -1.16 6.51
N GLU A 97 -3.76 -0.81 7.75
CA GLU A 97 -3.42 0.50 8.30
C GLU A 97 -1.90 0.71 8.28
N PRO A 98 -1.36 1.79 7.71
CA PRO A 98 0.05 2.14 7.84
C PRO A 98 0.41 2.42 9.30
N THR A 99 1.66 2.19 9.67
CA THR A 99 2.17 2.60 10.99
C THR A 99 2.55 4.07 10.96
N ALA A 100 3.07 4.54 9.83
CA ALA A 100 3.35 5.95 9.55
C ALA A 100 3.40 6.19 8.03
N GLY A 101 3.50 7.45 7.65
CA GLY A 101 3.53 7.93 6.27
C GLY A 101 2.17 8.37 5.77
N ARG A 102 2.15 8.84 4.53
CA ARG A 102 0.96 9.41 3.90
C ARG A 102 0.73 8.80 2.52
N VAL A 103 -0.52 8.52 2.20
CA VAL A 103 -0.93 8.08 0.86
C VAL A 103 -1.99 9.01 0.34
N GLU A 104 -1.78 9.53 -0.86
CA GLU A 104 -2.79 10.25 -1.64
C GLU A 104 -3.16 9.45 -2.87
N ILE A 105 -4.45 9.37 -3.20
CA ILE A 105 -4.97 8.80 -4.43
C ILE A 105 -5.95 9.79 -5.03
N ASP A 106 -5.72 10.20 -6.27
CA ASP A 106 -6.52 11.18 -7.00
C ASP A 106 -6.73 12.47 -6.16
N GLY A 107 -5.64 12.98 -5.57
CA GLY A 107 -5.63 14.18 -4.72
C GLY A 107 -6.31 14.03 -3.36
N ARG A 108 -6.75 12.83 -2.99
CA ARG A 108 -7.43 12.55 -1.72
C ARG A 108 -6.50 11.84 -0.76
N ASP A 109 -6.36 12.36 0.45
CA ASP A 109 -5.57 11.71 1.51
C ASP A 109 -6.29 10.46 2.03
N VAL A 110 -5.77 9.29 1.64
CA VAL A 110 -6.29 7.98 2.05
C VAL A 110 -5.98 7.70 3.53
N THR A 111 -4.85 8.21 4.02
CA THR A 111 -4.42 7.97 5.41
C THR A 111 -5.26 8.74 6.43
N ALA A 112 -5.74 9.92 6.07
CA ALA A 112 -6.63 10.74 6.90
C ALA A 112 -8.13 10.46 6.64
N ALA A 113 -8.47 9.66 5.61
CA ALA A 113 -9.84 9.41 5.19
C ALA A 113 -10.66 8.73 6.31
N ASN A 114 -11.89 9.16 6.50
CA ASN A 114 -12.85 8.48 7.36
C ASN A 114 -13.39 7.21 6.70
N ARG A 115 -14.24 6.44 7.42
CA ARG A 115 -14.79 5.17 6.96
C ARG A 115 -15.57 5.30 5.64
N ASP A 116 -16.38 6.34 5.50
CA ASP A 116 -17.23 6.53 4.33
C ASP A 116 -16.40 6.92 3.10
N GLN A 117 -15.41 7.78 3.29
CA GLN A 117 -14.45 8.15 2.24
C GLN A 117 -13.64 6.95 1.75
N LEU A 118 -13.17 6.08 2.66
CA LEU A 118 -12.50 4.83 2.28
C LEU A 118 -13.42 3.88 1.53
N LEU A 119 -14.68 3.82 1.92
CA LEU A 119 -15.68 3.00 1.24
C LEU A 119 -15.91 3.50 -0.20
N GLN A 120 -16.04 4.81 -0.38
CA GLN A 120 -16.17 5.44 -1.70
C GLN A 120 -14.92 5.21 -2.57
N LEU A 121 -13.72 5.39 -2.01
CA LEU A 121 -12.47 5.11 -2.71
C LEU A 121 -12.44 3.66 -3.25
N ARG A 122 -12.76 2.68 -2.39
CA ARG A 122 -12.72 1.26 -2.74
C ARG A 122 -13.84 0.83 -3.68
N ARG A 123 -14.96 1.53 -3.70
CA ARG A 123 -16.08 1.24 -4.61
C ARG A 123 -15.89 1.83 -6.00
N HIS A 124 -15.28 3.01 -6.11
CA HIS A 124 -15.33 3.80 -7.33
C HIS A 124 -13.96 4.17 -7.91
N THR A 125 -12.90 4.21 -7.07
CA THR A 125 -11.59 4.71 -7.51
C THR A 125 -10.54 3.62 -7.61
N SER A 126 -10.58 2.58 -6.75
CA SER A 126 -9.57 1.53 -6.72
C SER A 126 -10.15 0.13 -6.80
N SER A 127 -9.45 -0.77 -7.47
CA SER A 127 -9.77 -2.19 -7.47
C SER A 127 -8.52 -3.02 -7.16
N MET A 128 -8.70 -4.23 -6.64
CA MET A 128 -7.61 -5.11 -6.30
C MET A 128 -7.90 -6.53 -6.80
N VAL A 129 -6.93 -7.10 -7.51
CA VAL A 129 -6.93 -8.53 -7.84
C VAL A 129 -6.12 -9.27 -6.78
N PHE A 130 -6.75 -10.21 -6.10
CA PHE A 130 -6.10 -11.00 -5.04
C PHE A 130 -5.42 -12.24 -5.62
N GLN A 131 -4.36 -12.71 -4.96
CA GLN A 131 -3.65 -13.94 -5.35
C GLN A 131 -4.52 -15.20 -5.21
N HIS A 132 -5.44 -15.21 -4.26
CA HIS A 132 -6.46 -16.25 -4.11
C HIS A 132 -7.70 -15.81 -4.88
N PHE A 133 -8.47 -16.77 -5.39
CA PHE A 133 -9.60 -16.51 -6.27
C PHE A 133 -10.62 -15.50 -5.74
N GLY A 134 -10.74 -15.34 -4.41
CA GLY A 134 -11.64 -14.37 -3.79
C GLY A 134 -13.13 -14.62 -4.11
N LEU A 135 -13.47 -15.83 -4.55
CA LEU A 135 -14.83 -16.20 -4.93
C LEU A 135 -15.69 -16.41 -3.68
N LEU A 136 -16.91 -15.91 -3.75
CA LEU A 136 -17.96 -16.17 -2.78
C LEU A 136 -18.58 -17.55 -3.10
N ALA A 137 -18.16 -18.58 -2.35
CA ALA A 137 -18.51 -19.97 -2.63
C ALA A 137 -20.03 -20.28 -2.58
N HIS A 138 -20.79 -19.45 -1.88
CA HIS A 138 -22.24 -19.54 -1.77
C HIS A 138 -23.00 -18.82 -2.90
N ARG A 139 -22.29 -18.23 -3.88
CA ARG A 139 -22.86 -17.48 -5.01
C ARG A 139 -22.58 -18.20 -6.32
N THR A 140 -23.45 -17.97 -7.29
CA THR A 140 -23.22 -18.44 -8.67
C THR A 140 -22.03 -17.72 -9.32
N VAL A 141 -21.54 -18.22 -10.45
CA VAL A 141 -20.51 -17.54 -11.24
C VAL A 141 -20.96 -16.16 -11.65
N LEU A 142 -22.21 -16.02 -12.14
CA LEU A 142 -22.77 -14.74 -12.55
C LEU A 142 -22.84 -13.74 -11.38
N ASP A 143 -23.28 -14.18 -10.20
CA ASP A 143 -23.33 -13.32 -9.00
C ASP A 143 -21.93 -12.91 -8.51
N ASN A 144 -20.92 -13.77 -8.67
CA ASN A 144 -19.54 -13.42 -8.37
C ASN A 144 -19.01 -12.35 -9.34
N VAL A 145 -19.30 -12.47 -10.63
CA VAL A 145 -18.90 -11.47 -11.64
C VAL A 145 -19.63 -10.16 -11.40
N ALA A 146 -20.92 -10.20 -11.11
CA ALA A 146 -21.74 -9.04 -10.85
C ALA A 146 -21.50 -8.36 -9.50
N PHE A 147 -20.75 -9.01 -8.59
CA PHE A 147 -20.57 -8.54 -7.21
C PHE A 147 -20.02 -7.10 -7.12
N GLY A 148 -19.07 -6.74 -8.00
CA GLY A 148 -18.52 -5.39 -8.04
C GLY A 148 -19.59 -4.32 -8.34
N LEU A 149 -20.50 -4.60 -9.28
CA LEU A 149 -21.60 -3.72 -9.63
C LEU A 149 -22.63 -3.64 -8.49
N GLU A 150 -22.93 -4.78 -7.86
CA GLU A 150 -23.84 -4.84 -6.71
C GLU A 150 -23.32 -3.96 -5.55
N VAL A 151 -22.02 -4.04 -5.25
CA VAL A 151 -21.39 -3.22 -4.21
C VAL A 151 -21.40 -1.72 -4.56
N GLN A 152 -21.36 -1.39 -5.83
CA GLN A 152 -21.49 -0.01 -6.33
C GLN A 152 -22.94 0.49 -6.30
N GLY A 153 -23.93 -0.38 -6.03
CA GLY A 153 -25.34 -0.03 -5.98
C GLY A 153 -26.04 -0.05 -7.34
N VAL A 154 -25.45 -0.69 -8.35
CA VAL A 154 -26.10 -0.89 -9.66
C VAL A 154 -27.26 -1.89 -9.50
N PRO A 155 -28.50 -1.52 -9.88
CA PRO A 155 -29.63 -2.43 -9.80
C PRO A 155 -29.41 -3.70 -10.63
N LYS A 156 -29.90 -4.84 -10.13
CA LYS A 156 -30.00 -6.04 -10.96
C LYS A 156 -31.04 -5.80 -12.06
N ALA A 157 -30.66 -6.09 -13.30
CA ALA A 157 -31.58 -6.10 -14.43
C ALA A 157 -32.56 -7.28 -14.32
#